data_09d52711a73222b73affcd024eca64f9
#
_entry.id   09d52711a73222b73affcd024eca64f9
#
_cell.length_a   1.000
_cell.length_b   1.000
_cell.length_c   1.000
_cell.angle_alpha   90.00
_cell.angle_beta   90.00
_cell.angle_gamma   90.00
#
_symmetry.space_group_name_H-M   'P 1'
#
loop_
_entity.id
_entity.type
_entity.pdbx_description
1 polymer ?
#
loop_
_entity_poly.entity_id
_entity_poly.type
_entity_poly.pdbx_seq_one_letter_code
_entity_poly.pdbx_strand_id
1 'polypeptide(L)'
;MRTAVSIICGILLVLCLVVLGPAITLWQTVLNPEFVTSNLDVVDAPALMADQLKQQLPQGTEWLEPVIDEATADLESWANEQVGVVATAATAYLKGEREFRAVISLTEFKSYLQMHLEELVTGLPLDELYNLPPGQMEMFVQRVGEQIAVLAPDTLVIDEASLDTETLAQLQTGRQYMGYVTMALRILPFVALVMLGIIVLVQRGRPRPVSRHVGVALAFVGIATLILAVVVPSMLLATLAGQMPAEVLMALPGIVSDCCQPLYIYSVVLLVVGLGLVTLSFVLRSAEY
;
A
#
# COMPACT_ATOMS: atom_id res chain seq x y z
N MET A 1 -30.22 -36.74 0.60
CA MET A 1 -29.19 -36.25 1.54
C MET A 1 -27.85 -35.93 0.88
N ARG A 2 -27.24 -36.81 0.06
CA ARG A 2 -25.90 -36.57 -0.53
C ARG A 2 -25.84 -35.33 -1.41
N THR A 3 -26.85 -35.10 -2.28
CA THR A 3 -26.92 -33.94 -3.16
C THR A 3 -27.03 -32.62 -2.40
N ALA A 4 -27.81 -32.59 -1.32
CA ALA A 4 -27.95 -31.43 -0.47
C ALA A 4 -26.64 -31.06 0.23
N VAL A 5 -25.91 -32.02 0.77
CA VAL A 5 -24.59 -31.80 1.39
C VAL A 5 -23.58 -31.26 0.36
N SER A 6 -23.57 -31.83 -0.85
CA SER A 6 -22.66 -31.38 -1.91
C SER A 6 -22.97 -29.93 -2.35
N ILE A 7 -24.24 -29.54 -2.40
CA ILE A 7 -24.67 -28.17 -2.74
C ILE A 7 -24.23 -27.21 -1.62
N ILE A 8 -24.48 -27.56 -0.35
CA ILE A 8 -24.09 -26.70 0.78
C ILE A 8 -22.58 -26.51 0.81
N CYS A 9 -21.80 -27.61 0.67
CA CYS A 9 -20.34 -27.51 0.60
C CYS A 9 -19.87 -26.70 -0.61
N GLY A 10 -20.55 -26.78 -1.75
CA GLY A 10 -20.28 -25.97 -2.93
C GLY A 10 -20.51 -24.49 -2.69
N ILE A 11 -21.61 -24.11 -2.03
CA ILE A 11 -21.89 -22.72 -1.67
C ILE A 11 -20.84 -22.18 -0.68
N LEU A 12 -20.49 -22.95 0.34
CA LEU A 12 -19.45 -22.56 1.30
C LEU A 12 -18.08 -22.41 0.63
N LEU A 13 -17.74 -23.29 -0.31
CA LEU A 13 -16.52 -23.18 -1.11
C LEU A 13 -16.50 -21.89 -1.93
N VAL A 14 -17.62 -21.56 -2.58
CA VAL A 14 -17.77 -20.29 -3.33
C VAL A 14 -17.54 -19.09 -2.41
N LEU A 15 -18.20 -19.05 -1.24
CA LEU A 15 -18.03 -17.96 -0.28
C LEU A 15 -16.58 -17.82 0.19
N CYS A 16 -15.92 -18.94 0.53
CA CYS A 16 -14.52 -18.94 0.92
C CYS A 16 -13.61 -18.37 -0.17
N LEU A 17 -13.80 -18.80 -1.42
CA LEU A 17 -12.97 -18.37 -2.54
C LEU A 17 -13.24 -16.92 -2.97
N VAL A 18 -14.49 -16.45 -2.88
CA VAL A 18 -14.82 -15.02 -3.16
C VAL A 18 -14.15 -14.08 -2.16
N VAL A 19 -14.06 -14.48 -0.88
CA VAL A 19 -13.37 -13.69 0.15
C VAL A 19 -11.84 -13.80 0.02
N LEU A 20 -11.34 -14.96 -0.41
CA LEU A 20 -9.92 -15.23 -0.54
C LEU A 20 -9.26 -14.36 -1.62
N GLY A 21 -9.94 -14.09 -2.73
CA GLY A 21 -9.42 -13.24 -3.82
C GLY A 21 -9.01 -11.85 -3.35
N PRO A 22 -9.94 -11.04 -2.80
CA PRO A 22 -9.60 -9.73 -2.22
C PRO A 22 -8.55 -9.80 -1.12
N ALA A 23 -8.56 -10.84 -0.28
CA ALA A 23 -7.58 -11.01 0.79
C ALA A 23 -6.15 -11.20 0.21
N ILE A 24 -5.99 -12.02 -0.84
CA ILE A 24 -4.71 -12.20 -1.56
C ILE A 24 -4.27 -10.87 -2.19
N THR A 25 -5.20 -10.15 -2.80
CA THR A 25 -4.91 -8.85 -3.44
C THR A 25 -4.38 -7.86 -2.42
N LEU A 26 -5.06 -7.66 -1.29
CA LEU A 26 -4.61 -6.77 -0.22
C LEU A 26 -3.24 -7.17 0.34
N TRP A 27 -2.99 -8.48 0.45
CA TRP A 27 -1.69 -8.97 0.90
C TRP A 27 -0.56 -8.67 -0.08
N GLN A 28 -0.81 -8.79 -1.37
CA GLN A 28 0.20 -8.57 -2.42
C GLN A 28 0.40 -7.09 -2.77
N THR A 29 -0.52 -6.22 -2.40
CA THR A 29 -0.47 -4.79 -2.68
C THR A 29 -0.22 -3.98 -1.40
N VAL A 30 -1.24 -3.71 -0.61
CA VAL A 30 -1.16 -2.85 0.58
C VAL A 30 -0.17 -3.36 1.64
N LEU A 31 -0.09 -4.69 1.81
CA LEU A 31 0.82 -5.32 2.75
C LEU A 31 2.19 -5.72 2.13
N ASN A 32 2.42 -5.42 0.88
CA ASN A 32 3.72 -5.64 0.24
C ASN A 32 4.51 -4.32 0.19
N PRO A 33 5.59 -4.17 0.98
CA PRO A 33 6.37 -2.94 0.99
C PRO A 33 7.00 -2.64 -0.38
N GLU A 34 7.40 -3.65 -1.15
CA GLU A 34 7.94 -3.46 -2.51
C GLU A 34 6.90 -2.87 -3.45
N PHE A 35 5.63 -3.31 -3.35
CA PHE A 35 4.55 -2.74 -4.13
C PHE A 35 4.29 -1.28 -3.74
N VAL A 36 4.26 -0.99 -2.44
CA VAL A 36 4.06 0.38 -1.94
C VAL A 36 5.20 1.29 -2.40
N THR A 37 6.45 0.87 -2.24
CA THR A 37 7.62 1.67 -2.64
C THR A 37 7.74 1.85 -4.15
N SER A 38 7.39 0.85 -4.96
CA SER A 38 7.41 0.97 -6.42
C SER A 38 6.35 1.92 -7.00
N ASN A 39 5.33 2.25 -6.21
CA ASN A 39 4.29 3.21 -6.57
C ASN A 39 4.48 4.59 -5.92
N LEU A 40 5.62 4.83 -5.25
CA LEU A 40 5.92 6.13 -4.64
C LEU A 40 6.19 7.24 -5.67
N ASP A 41 6.51 6.91 -6.93
CA ASP A 41 6.68 7.89 -8.01
C ASP A 41 5.44 8.78 -8.24
N VAL A 42 4.29 8.34 -7.73
CA VAL A 42 3.02 9.08 -7.76
C VAL A 42 2.87 10.03 -6.56
N VAL A 43 3.64 9.77 -5.53
CA VAL A 43 3.64 10.57 -4.29
C VAL A 43 4.79 11.56 -4.41
N ASP A 44 4.50 12.83 -4.24
CA ASP A 44 5.53 13.86 -4.15
C ASP A 44 6.29 13.68 -2.81
N ALA A 45 7.26 12.76 -2.82
CA ALA A 45 8.05 12.44 -1.65
C ALA A 45 8.86 13.66 -1.14
N PRO A 46 9.46 14.49 -1.99
CA PRO A 46 10.05 15.76 -1.58
C PRO A 46 9.09 16.64 -0.79
N ALA A 47 7.89 16.88 -1.30
CA ALA A 47 6.88 17.70 -0.61
C ALA A 47 6.45 17.10 0.73
N LEU A 48 6.22 15.78 0.80
CA LEU A 48 5.90 15.11 2.07
C LEU A 48 7.02 15.22 3.10
N MET A 49 8.27 15.05 2.66
CA MET A 49 9.44 15.18 3.54
C MET A 49 9.62 16.63 4.00
N ALA A 50 9.43 17.61 3.10
CA ALA A 50 9.44 19.02 3.44
C ALA A 50 8.42 19.34 4.53
N ASP A 51 7.17 18.90 4.37
CA ASP A 51 6.10 19.14 5.33
C ASP A 51 6.42 18.53 6.71
N GLN A 52 6.96 17.31 6.74
CA GLN A 52 7.38 16.67 7.99
C GLN A 52 8.53 17.40 8.68
N LEU A 53 9.50 17.88 7.92
CA LEU A 53 10.61 18.66 8.46
C LEU A 53 10.15 20.03 8.98
N LYS A 54 9.26 20.70 8.25
CA LYS A 54 8.66 22.00 8.66
C LYS A 54 7.87 21.88 9.97
N GLN A 55 7.10 20.80 10.15
CA GLN A 55 6.36 20.58 11.41
C GLN A 55 7.26 20.42 12.64
N GLN A 56 8.53 20.09 12.42
CA GLN A 56 9.51 19.93 13.52
C GLN A 56 10.39 21.16 13.72
N LEU A 57 10.20 22.20 12.91
CA LEU A 57 10.93 23.44 13.09
C LEU A 57 10.58 24.09 14.43
N PRO A 58 11.58 24.59 15.19
CA PRO A 58 11.34 25.40 16.34
C PRO A 58 10.62 26.71 15.99
N GLN A 59 9.84 27.23 16.92
CA GLN A 59 9.18 28.54 16.74
C GLN A 59 10.22 29.64 16.43
N GLY A 60 9.94 30.45 15.40
CA GLY A 60 10.83 31.52 14.97
C GLY A 60 11.86 31.13 13.90
N THR A 61 11.77 29.88 13.37
CA THR A 61 12.61 29.41 12.26
C THR A 61 11.82 29.22 10.97
N GLU A 62 10.63 29.80 10.84
CA GLU A 62 9.73 29.69 9.68
C GLU A 62 10.40 30.18 8.38
N TRP A 63 11.38 31.07 8.48
CA TRP A 63 12.20 31.51 7.34
C TRP A 63 13.03 30.40 6.68
N LEU A 64 13.21 29.23 7.37
CA LEU A 64 13.85 28.06 6.80
C LEU A 64 12.92 27.22 5.89
N GLU A 65 11.62 27.47 5.90
CA GLU A 65 10.67 26.67 5.10
C GLU A 65 11.03 26.64 3.61
N PRO A 66 11.35 27.78 2.93
CA PRO A 66 11.76 27.74 1.53
C PRO A 66 13.06 26.97 1.28
N VAL A 67 13.99 27.04 2.24
CA VAL A 67 15.27 26.29 2.18
C VAL A 67 15.03 24.79 2.27
N ILE A 68 14.09 24.37 3.11
CA ILE A 68 13.70 22.96 3.23
C ILE A 68 13.04 22.49 1.94
N ASP A 69 12.16 23.29 1.34
CA ASP A 69 11.49 22.94 0.07
C ASP A 69 12.52 22.74 -1.06
N GLU A 70 13.45 23.66 -1.22
CA GLU A 70 14.50 23.58 -2.23
C GLU A 70 15.43 22.37 -1.98
N ALA A 71 15.89 22.22 -0.73
CA ALA A 71 16.78 21.11 -0.37
C ALA A 71 16.11 19.74 -0.55
N THR A 72 14.83 19.59 -0.21
CA THR A 72 14.11 18.32 -0.40
C THR A 72 13.83 18.04 -1.88
N ALA A 73 13.58 19.07 -2.69
CA ALA A 73 13.43 18.92 -4.14
C ALA A 73 14.73 18.48 -4.82
N ASP A 74 15.86 19.05 -4.43
CA ASP A 74 17.17 18.67 -4.97
C ASP A 74 17.62 17.27 -4.49
N LEU A 75 17.15 16.84 -3.33
CA LEU A 75 17.40 15.52 -2.75
C LEU A 75 16.25 14.53 -3.00
N GLU A 76 15.61 14.57 -4.18
CA GLU A 76 14.47 13.70 -4.51
C GLU A 76 14.77 12.21 -4.24
N SER A 77 15.96 11.73 -4.61
CA SER A 77 16.35 10.32 -4.38
C SER A 77 16.37 9.97 -2.90
N TRP A 78 16.93 10.84 -2.05
CA TRP A 78 16.92 10.69 -0.60
C TRP A 78 15.49 10.74 -0.04
N ALA A 79 14.68 11.68 -0.48
CA ALA A 79 13.30 11.81 -0.04
C ALA A 79 12.48 10.54 -0.35
N ASN A 80 12.62 10.00 -1.56
CA ASN A 80 11.99 8.74 -1.98
C ASN A 80 12.44 7.56 -1.09
N GLU A 81 13.74 7.47 -0.76
CA GLU A 81 14.26 6.43 0.14
C GLU A 81 13.66 6.55 1.53
N GLN A 82 13.60 7.76 2.11
CA GLN A 82 13.06 7.96 3.45
C GLN A 82 11.54 7.69 3.52
N VAL A 83 10.77 8.10 2.51
CA VAL A 83 9.34 7.73 2.40
C VAL A 83 9.19 6.20 2.29
N GLY A 84 10.08 5.52 1.58
CA GLY A 84 10.16 4.06 1.54
C GLY A 84 10.38 3.43 2.93
N VAL A 85 11.22 4.02 3.76
CA VAL A 85 11.42 3.58 5.17
C VAL A 85 10.13 3.72 5.97
N VAL A 86 9.42 4.84 5.84
CA VAL A 86 8.13 5.07 6.52
C VAL A 86 7.07 4.07 6.03
N ALA A 87 6.97 3.87 4.72
CA ALA A 87 6.04 2.91 4.11
C ALA A 87 6.31 1.48 4.58
N THR A 88 7.59 1.09 4.70
CA THR A 88 7.99 -0.23 5.23
C THR A 88 7.62 -0.37 6.70
N ALA A 89 7.83 0.66 7.51
CA ALA A 89 7.43 0.67 8.92
C ALA A 89 5.91 0.56 9.08
N ALA A 90 5.14 1.32 8.28
CA ALA A 90 3.68 1.28 8.28
C ALA A 90 3.16 -0.11 7.87
N THR A 91 3.73 -0.71 6.83
CA THR A 91 3.37 -2.06 6.38
C THR A 91 3.62 -3.11 7.46
N ALA A 92 4.77 -3.06 8.14
CA ALA A 92 5.09 -3.98 9.23
C ALA A 92 4.15 -3.80 10.44
N TYR A 93 3.76 -2.56 10.75
CA TYR A 93 2.76 -2.24 11.77
C TYR A 93 1.38 -2.82 11.41
N LEU A 94 0.92 -2.59 10.18
CA LEU A 94 -0.36 -3.12 9.68
C LEU A 94 -0.41 -4.64 9.70
N LYS A 95 0.72 -5.32 9.44
CA LYS A 95 0.85 -6.78 9.59
C LYS A 95 0.82 -7.25 11.05
N GLY A 96 0.97 -6.34 12.00
CA GLY A 96 1.06 -6.65 13.42
C GLY A 96 2.40 -7.26 13.82
N GLU A 97 3.45 -7.07 13.02
CA GLU A 97 4.79 -7.63 13.27
C GLU A 97 5.54 -6.82 14.33
N ARG A 98 5.32 -5.51 14.38
CA ARG A 98 5.96 -4.58 15.32
C ARG A 98 5.11 -3.34 15.56
N GLU A 99 5.48 -2.54 16.57
CA GLU A 99 4.94 -1.20 16.79
C GLU A 99 5.37 -0.26 15.66
N PHE A 100 4.58 0.79 15.41
CA PHE A 100 4.93 1.77 14.39
C PHE A 100 6.15 2.57 14.83
N ARG A 101 7.23 2.43 14.10
CA ARG A 101 8.45 3.19 14.29
C ARG A 101 9.22 3.27 12.99
N ALA A 102 9.33 4.47 12.45
CA ALA A 102 10.18 4.80 11.32
C ALA A 102 11.35 5.65 11.80
N VAL A 103 12.56 5.36 11.35
CA VAL A 103 13.77 6.11 11.65
C VAL A 103 14.30 6.67 10.35
N ILE A 104 14.12 7.96 10.15
CA ILE A 104 14.55 8.71 8.97
C ILE A 104 15.96 9.22 9.22
N SER A 105 16.88 8.96 8.30
CA SER A 105 18.25 9.50 8.37
C SER A 105 18.29 10.89 7.76
N LEU A 106 18.70 11.88 8.55
CA LEU A 106 18.88 13.26 8.09
C LEU A 106 20.33 13.59 7.72
N THR A 107 21.24 12.62 7.72
CA THR A 107 22.67 12.84 7.49
C THR A 107 22.96 13.43 6.11
N GLU A 108 22.33 12.90 5.07
CA GLU A 108 22.51 13.36 3.69
C GLU A 108 21.90 14.76 3.50
N PHE A 109 20.71 14.97 4.03
CA PHE A 109 20.04 16.27 4.06
C PHE A 109 20.88 17.35 4.77
N LYS A 110 21.43 17.03 5.94
CA LYS A 110 22.36 17.93 6.68
C LYS A 110 23.63 18.25 5.88
N SER A 111 24.20 17.26 5.25
CA SER A 111 25.40 17.43 4.41
C SER A 111 25.12 18.34 3.21
N TYR A 112 23.97 18.16 2.58
CA TYR A 112 23.51 19.01 1.48
C TYR A 112 23.33 20.46 1.95
N LEU A 113 22.60 20.67 3.04
CA LEU A 113 22.40 21.99 3.62
C LEU A 113 23.73 22.66 3.96
N GLN A 114 24.69 21.96 4.53
CA GLN A 114 26.00 22.52 4.88
C GLN A 114 26.81 22.94 3.63
N MET A 115 26.71 22.19 2.54
CA MET A 115 27.42 22.50 1.28
C MET A 115 26.79 23.67 0.52
N HIS A 116 25.48 23.78 0.55
CA HIS A 116 24.72 24.76 -0.25
C HIS A 116 24.14 25.91 0.58
N LEU A 117 24.48 26.00 1.87
CA LEU A 117 23.86 26.94 2.79
C LEU A 117 23.99 28.42 2.33
N GLU A 118 25.15 28.79 1.76
CA GLU A 118 25.39 30.13 1.27
C GLU A 118 24.50 30.47 0.07
N GLU A 119 24.31 29.53 -0.84
CA GLU A 119 23.46 29.68 -2.03
C GLU A 119 21.98 29.74 -1.65
N LEU A 120 21.54 28.81 -0.78
CA LEU A 120 20.16 28.73 -0.28
C LEU A 120 19.77 30.01 0.49
N VAL A 121 20.65 30.52 1.35
CA VAL A 121 20.37 31.73 2.15
C VAL A 121 20.38 32.99 1.27
N THR A 122 21.25 33.09 0.26
CA THR A 122 21.26 34.22 -0.66
C THR A 122 20.07 34.24 -1.61
N GLY A 123 19.46 33.08 -1.91
CA GLY A 123 18.22 32.95 -2.67
C GLY A 123 16.94 33.37 -1.94
N LEU A 124 17.00 33.50 -0.61
CA LEU A 124 15.81 33.87 0.18
C LEU A 124 15.38 35.33 -0.07
N PRO A 125 14.08 35.61 -0.26
CA PRO A 125 13.54 36.97 -0.44
C PRO A 125 13.43 37.71 0.90
N LEU A 126 14.52 37.75 1.64
CA LEU A 126 14.58 38.48 2.92
C LEU A 126 15.10 39.90 2.64
N ASP A 127 14.21 40.86 2.64
CA ASP A 127 14.58 42.29 2.43
C ASP A 127 15.68 42.78 3.38
N GLU A 128 15.79 42.16 4.57
CA GLU A 128 16.80 42.44 5.57
C GLU A 128 18.20 41.93 5.17
N LEU A 129 18.31 40.83 4.40
CA LEU A 129 19.56 40.24 3.94
C LEU A 129 20.28 41.12 2.87
N TYR A 130 19.52 41.77 2.00
CA TYR A 130 20.07 42.66 0.96
C TYR A 130 20.75 43.92 1.54
N ASN A 131 20.48 44.26 2.79
CA ASN A 131 21.05 45.39 3.48
C ASN A 131 22.22 45.05 4.43
N LEU A 132 22.61 43.76 4.52
CA LEU A 132 23.73 43.37 5.35
C LEU A 132 25.07 43.62 4.66
N PRO A 133 26.05 44.25 5.35
CA PRO A 133 27.43 44.34 4.85
C PRO A 133 28.00 42.92 4.59
N PRO A 134 28.88 42.75 3.57
CA PRO A 134 29.41 41.44 3.17
C PRO A 134 29.98 40.59 4.33
N GLY A 135 30.68 41.21 5.27
CA GLY A 135 31.22 40.49 6.45
C GLY A 135 30.16 40.07 7.49
N GLN A 136 28.97 40.62 7.47
CA GLN A 136 27.85 40.20 8.34
C GLN A 136 27.07 39.05 7.71
N MET A 137 27.06 38.95 6.39
CA MET A 137 26.47 37.85 5.66
C MET A 137 27.19 36.52 6.01
N GLU A 138 28.52 36.50 5.95
CA GLU A 138 29.30 35.31 6.33
C GLU A 138 29.04 34.88 7.76
N MET A 139 28.98 35.83 8.70
CA MET A 139 28.64 35.53 10.11
C MET A 139 27.21 35.05 10.28
N PHE A 140 26.26 35.54 9.48
CA PHE A 140 24.88 35.07 9.48
C PHE A 140 24.79 33.64 8.95
N VAL A 141 25.37 33.35 7.79
CA VAL A 141 25.43 32.02 7.18
C VAL A 141 26.08 31.00 8.15
N GLN A 142 27.21 31.37 8.78
CA GLN A 142 27.87 30.53 9.76
C GLN A 142 26.98 30.25 10.96
N ARG A 143 26.30 31.27 11.49
CA ARG A 143 25.37 31.11 12.64
C ARG A 143 24.18 30.22 12.30
N VAL A 144 23.62 30.37 11.09
CA VAL A 144 22.55 29.52 10.59
C VAL A 144 23.03 28.07 10.46
N GLY A 145 24.24 27.86 9.89
CA GLY A 145 24.85 26.55 9.80
C GLY A 145 25.07 25.87 11.15
N GLU A 146 25.56 26.64 12.15
CA GLU A 146 25.71 26.15 13.53
C GLU A 146 24.35 25.83 14.16
N GLN A 147 23.33 26.64 13.92
CA GLN A 147 21.98 26.36 14.41
C GLN A 147 21.38 25.11 13.78
N ILE A 148 21.49 24.93 12.46
CA ILE A 148 21.02 23.73 11.76
C ILE A 148 21.76 22.50 12.28
N ALA A 149 23.09 22.58 12.47
CA ALA A 149 23.87 21.47 12.97
C ALA A 149 23.49 21.03 14.39
N VAL A 150 23.08 21.98 15.24
CA VAL A 150 22.69 21.73 16.63
C VAL A 150 21.21 21.33 16.76
N LEU A 151 20.34 21.96 15.97
CA LEU A 151 18.88 21.79 16.07
C LEU A 151 18.36 20.57 15.32
N ALA A 152 19.01 20.16 14.20
CA ALA A 152 18.59 18.99 13.46
C ALA A 152 19.29 17.73 13.99
N PRO A 153 18.56 16.79 14.60
CA PRO A 153 19.12 15.49 14.98
C PRO A 153 19.60 14.74 13.72
N ASP A 154 20.54 13.80 13.89
CA ASP A 154 20.99 12.99 12.75
C ASP A 154 19.93 12.00 12.26
N THR A 155 18.94 11.74 13.10
CA THR A 155 17.82 10.87 12.79
C THR A 155 16.52 11.44 13.33
N LEU A 156 15.50 11.41 12.50
CA LEU A 156 14.13 11.73 12.88
C LEU A 156 13.39 10.43 13.17
N VAL A 157 12.85 10.29 14.37
CA VAL A 157 12.05 9.12 14.76
C VAL A 157 10.58 9.49 14.71
N ILE A 158 9.84 8.82 13.84
CA ILE A 158 8.38 8.90 13.79
C ILE A 158 7.82 7.64 14.44
N ASP A 159 7.15 7.79 15.56
CA ASP A 159 6.52 6.70 16.31
C ASP A 159 5.05 7.02 16.62
N GLU A 160 4.36 6.10 17.29
CA GLU A 160 2.95 6.28 17.64
C GLU A 160 2.70 7.53 18.51
N ALA A 161 3.70 8.00 19.27
CA ALA A 161 3.57 9.17 20.12
C ALA A 161 3.71 10.49 19.34
N SER A 162 4.36 10.46 18.19
CA SER A 162 4.54 11.61 17.30
C SER A 162 3.37 11.83 16.34
N LEU A 163 2.48 10.82 16.21
CA LEU A 163 1.31 10.91 15.34
C LEU A 163 0.15 11.62 16.05
N ASP A 164 -0.62 12.37 15.28
CA ASP A 164 -1.87 12.94 15.79
C ASP A 164 -2.90 11.82 16.11
N THR A 165 -3.86 12.15 16.97
CA THR A 165 -4.85 11.18 17.48
C THR A 165 -5.70 10.58 16.36
N GLU A 166 -5.98 11.35 15.30
CA GLU A 166 -6.81 10.91 14.18
C GLU A 166 -6.04 9.92 13.30
N THR A 167 -4.82 10.24 12.91
CA THR A 167 -3.93 9.36 12.13
C THR A 167 -3.63 8.07 12.88
N LEU A 168 -3.39 8.14 14.18
CA LEU A 168 -3.19 6.97 15.02
C LEU A 168 -4.43 6.06 15.06
N ALA A 169 -5.64 6.65 15.21
CA ALA A 169 -6.89 5.89 15.19
C ALA A 169 -7.13 5.21 13.83
N GLN A 170 -6.80 5.90 12.72
CA GLN A 170 -6.91 5.33 11.37
C GLN A 170 -5.92 4.16 11.19
N LEU A 171 -4.68 4.29 11.63
CA LEU A 171 -3.67 3.24 11.59
C LEU A 171 -4.07 2.02 12.43
N GLN A 172 -4.59 2.23 13.64
CA GLN A 172 -5.09 1.15 14.50
C GLN A 172 -6.27 0.42 13.86
N THR A 173 -7.19 1.16 13.27
CA THR A 173 -8.33 0.60 12.53
C THR A 173 -7.83 -0.21 11.33
N GLY A 174 -6.89 0.34 10.56
CA GLY A 174 -6.22 -0.36 9.46
C GLY A 174 -5.56 -1.66 9.92
N ARG A 175 -4.79 -1.64 11.03
CA ARG A 175 -4.17 -2.83 11.62
C ARG A 175 -5.19 -3.91 12.00
N GLN A 176 -6.33 -3.50 12.56
CA GLN A 176 -7.40 -4.44 12.90
C GLN A 176 -7.97 -5.12 11.65
N TYR A 177 -8.27 -4.36 10.58
CA TYR A 177 -8.74 -4.94 9.31
C TYR A 177 -7.70 -5.85 8.67
N MET A 178 -6.42 -5.47 8.67
CA MET A 178 -5.34 -6.30 8.14
C MET A 178 -5.12 -7.58 8.97
N GLY A 179 -5.40 -7.53 10.26
CA GLY A 179 -5.47 -8.73 11.11
C GLY A 179 -6.52 -9.73 10.62
N TYR A 180 -7.71 -9.26 10.22
CA TYR A 180 -8.74 -10.13 9.63
C TYR A 180 -8.30 -10.70 8.27
N VAL A 181 -7.62 -9.88 7.42
CA VAL A 181 -7.08 -10.34 6.13
C VAL A 181 -6.05 -11.45 6.35
N THR A 182 -5.11 -11.26 7.26
CA THR A 182 -4.09 -12.25 7.60
C THR A 182 -4.71 -13.55 8.15
N MET A 183 -5.72 -13.43 9.02
CA MET A 183 -6.47 -14.57 9.53
C MET A 183 -7.22 -15.30 8.40
N ALA A 184 -7.87 -14.56 7.52
CA ALA A 184 -8.57 -15.12 6.36
C ALA A 184 -7.61 -15.90 5.46
N LEU A 185 -6.43 -15.34 5.14
CA LEU A 185 -5.40 -16.01 4.32
C LEU A 185 -4.88 -17.31 4.95
N ARG A 186 -4.86 -17.41 6.26
CA ARG A 186 -4.44 -18.65 6.97
C ARG A 186 -5.54 -19.70 7.01
N ILE A 187 -6.79 -19.28 7.24
CA ILE A 187 -7.90 -20.21 7.51
C ILE A 187 -8.64 -20.61 6.23
N LEU A 188 -8.95 -19.67 5.34
CA LEU A 188 -9.80 -19.96 4.18
C LEU A 188 -9.23 -21.00 3.20
N PRO A 189 -7.91 -21.05 2.89
CA PRO A 189 -7.37 -22.12 2.04
C PRO A 189 -7.56 -23.50 2.66
N PHE A 190 -7.39 -23.62 3.97
CA PHE A 190 -7.60 -24.87 4.69
C PHE A 190 -9.07 -25.29 4.67
N VAL A 191 -9.98 -24.35 4.94
CA VAL A 191 -11.43 -24.59 4.85
C VAL A 191 -11.83 -25.00 3.43
N ALA A 192 -11.32 -24.34 2.40
CA ALA A 192 -11.57 -24.69 1.01
C ALA A 192 -11.10 -26.09 0.67
N LEU A 193 -9.92 -26.50 1.15
CA LEU A 193 -9.40 -27.86 0.98
C LEU A 193 -10.29 -28.90 1.66
N VAL A 194 -10.75 -28.64 2.89
CA VAL A 194 -11.66 -29.53 3.64
C VAL A 194 -12.99 -29.66 2.90
N MET A 195 -13.55 -28.55 2.39
CA MET A 195 -14.80 -28.58 1.62
C MET A 195 -14.66 -29.39 0.31
N LEU A 196 -13.54 -29.22 -0.41
CA LEU A 196 -13.22 -30.06 -1.56
C LEU A 196 -13.14 -31.54 -1.19
N GLY A 197 -12.46 -31.88 -0.09
CA GLY A 197 -12.37 -33.24 0.42
C GLY A 197 -13.75 -33.85 0.73
N ILE A 198 -14.63 -33.10 1.38
CA ILE A 198 -16.00 -33.50 1.67
C ILE A 198 -16.80 -33.74 0.38
N ILE A 199 -16.68 -32.83 -0.62
CA ILE A 199 -17.34 -33.01 -1.93
C ILE A 199 -16.90 -34.34 -2.57
N VAL A 200 -15.59 -34.63 -2.57
CA VAL A 200 -15.04 -35.90 -3.14
C VAL A 200 -15.57 -37.12 -2.39
N LEU A 201 -15.55 -37.10 -1.05
CA LEU A 201 -16.02 -38.21 -0.22
C LEU A 201 -17.52 -38.46 -0.39
N VAL A 202 -18.36 -37.41 -0.38
CA VAL A 202 -19.81 -37.54 -0.52
C VAL A 202 -20.20 -38.09 -1.89
N GLN A 203 -19.43 -37.77 -2.92
CA GLN A 203 -19.63 -38.26 -4.28
C GLN A 203 -18.92 -39.63 -4.51
N ARG A 204 -18.37 -40.24 -3.46
CA ARG A 204 -17.66 -41.55 -3.52
C ARG A 204 -16.51 -41.57 -4.52
N GLY A 205 -15.79 -40.45 -4.71
CA GLY A 205 -14.67 -40.35 -5.63
C GLY A 205 -15.04 -40.50 -7.10
N ARG A 206 -16.30 -40.40 -7.48
CA ARG A 206 -16.70 -40.44 -8.90
C ARG A 206 -16.21 -39.16 -9.60
N PRO A 207 -15.29 -39.26 -10.55
CA PRO A 207 -14.61 -38.06 -11.09
C PRO A 207 -15.57 -37.11 -11.83
N ARG A 208 -16.56 -37.66 -12.50
CA ARG A 208 -17.53 -36.89 -13.30
C ARG A 208 -18.40 -35.92 -12.48
N PRO A 209 -19.17 -36.35 -11.43
CA PRO A 209 -19.96 -35.42 -10.65
C PRO A 209 -19.10 -34.47 -9.80
N VAL A 210 -17.92 -34.91 -9.33
CA VAL A 210 -16.97 -34.05 -8.61
C VAL A 210 -16.49 -32.91 -9.50
N SER A 211 -15.95 -33.22 -10.70
CA SER A 211 -15.42 -32.20 -11.63
C SER A 211 -16.49 -31.20 -12.07
N ARG A 212 -17.75 -31.67 -12.24
CA ARG A 212 -18.85 -30.78 -12.60
C ARG A 212 -19.20 -29.81 -11.47
N HIS A 213 -19.35 -30.27 -10.23
CA HIS A 213 -19.73 -29.40 -9.10
C HIS A 213 -18.61 -28.42 -8.75
N VAL A 214 -17.37 -28.89 -8.67
CA VAL A 214 -16.21 -28.04 -8.39
C VAL A 214 -15.98 -27.06 -9.54
N GLY A 215 -16.05 -27.53 -10.78
CA GLY A 215 -15.85 -26.70 -11.96
C GLY A 215 -16.88 -25.56 -12.06
N VAL A 216 -18.16 -25.84 -11.80
CA VAL A 216 -19.21 -24.80 -11.77
C VAL A 216 -18.96 -23.81 -10.63
N ALA A 217 -18.59 -24.29 -9.44
CA ALA A 217 -18.28 -23.42 -8.31
C ALA A 217 -17.11 -22.48 -8.61
N LEU A 218 -15.99 -23.00 -9.16
CA LEU A 218 -14.82 -22.21 -9.54
C LEU A 218 -15.12 -21.21 -10.65
N ALA A 219 -15.88 -21.62 -11.69
CA ALA A 219 -16.26 -20.72 -12.78
C ALA A 219 -17.14 -19.57 -12.27
N PHE A 220 -18.08 -19.87 -11.36
CA PHE A 220 -18.92 -18.86 -10.74
C PHE A 220 -18.10 -17.86 -9.91
N VAL A 221 -17.15 -18.36 -9.08
CA VAL A 221 -16.22 -17.48 -8.33
C VAL A 221 -15.40 -16.64 -9.29
N GLY A 222 -14.82 -17.24 -10.33
CA GLY A 222 -14.03 -16.52 -11.33
C GLY A 222 -14.81 -15.38 -11.99
N ILE A 223 -16.09 -15.62 -12.34
CA ILE A 223 -16.96 -14.55 -12.89
C ILE A 223 -17.25 -13.48 -11.84
N ALA A 224 -17.63 -13.87 -10.62
CA ALA A 224 -17.98 -12.94 -9.55
C ALA A 224 -16.79 -12.04 -9.17
N THR A 225 -15.59 -12.61 -9.01
CA THR A 225 -14.37 -11.87 -8.69
C THR A 225 -13.87 -11.04 -9.87
N LEU A 226 -14.11 -11.47 -11.12
CA LEU A 226 -13.80 -10.67 -12.30
C LEU A 226 -14.69 -9.42 -12.38
N ILE A 227 -15.99 -9.56 -12.11
CA ILE A 227 -16.90 -8.40 -11.99
C ILE A 227 -16.40 -7.45 -10.91
N LEU A 228 -16.00 -7.99 -9.75
CA LEU A 228 -15.47 -7.20 -8.66
C LEU A 228 -14.19 -6.44 -9.08
N ALA A 229 -13.27 -7.11 -9.78
CA ALA A 229 -12.03 -6.52 -10.27
C ALA A 229 -12.24 -5.37 -11.28
N VAL A 230 -13.37 -5.36 -11.99
CA VAL A 230 -13.71 -4.29 -12.93
C VAL A 230 -14.52 -3.16 -12.25
N VAL A 231 -15.44 -3.53 -11.35
CA VAL A 231 -16.36 -2.55 -10.72
C VAL A 231 -15.67 -1.78 -9.60
N VAL A 232 -14.84 -2.43 -8.77
CA VAL A 232 -14.19 -1.78 -7.62
C VAL A 232 -13.31 -0.60 -8.05
N PRO A 233 -12.44 -0.72 -9.06
CA PRO A 233 -11.63 0.41 -9.54
C PRO A 233 -12.48 1.61 -9.94
N SER A 234 -13.56 1.38 -10.70
CA SER A 234 -14.42 2.46 -11.17
C SER A 234 -15.16 3.17 -10.02
N MET A 235 -15.59 2.41 -9.00
CA MET A 235 -16.23 2.98 -7.81
C MET A 235 -15.23 3.77 -6.95
N LEU A 236 -14.02 3.24 -6.75
CA LEU A 236 -12.96 3.92 -6.01
C LEU A 236 -12.59 5.25 -6.68
N LEU A 237 -12.33 5.22 -8.00
CA LEU A 237 -12.02 6.42 -8.75
C LEU A 237 -13.14 7.47 -8.67
N ALA A 238 -14.41 7.05 -8.78
CA ALA A 238 -15.55 7.96 -8.67
C ALA A 238 -15.69 8.58 -7.27
N THR A 239 -15.34 7.83 -6.22
CA THR A 239 -15.43 8.29 -4.83
C THR A 239 -14.29 9.25 -4.47
N LEU A 240 -13.08 8.96 -4.95
CA LEU A 240 -11.88 9.73 -4.66
C LEU A 240 -11.77 11.00 -5.51
N ALA A 241 -12.37 11.01 -6.72
CA ALA A 241 -12.32 12.14 -7.64
C ALA A 241 -12.86 13.46 -7.05
N GLY A 242 -13.71 13.40 -6.02
CA GLY A 242 -14.26 14.60 -5.34
C GLY A 242 -13.44 15.07 -4.13
N GLN A 243 -12.40 14.34 -3.73
CA GLN A 243 -11.70 14.59 -2.47
C GLN A 243 -10.20 14.87 -2.65
N MET A 244 -9.64 14.63 -3.85
CA MET A 244 -8.20 14.73 -4.09
C MET A 244 -7.83 15.86 -5.06
N PRO A 245 -6.61 16.44 -4.94
CA PRO A 245 -6.06 17.39 -5.91
C PRO A 245 -5.97 16.80 -7.31
N ALA A 246 -6.06 17.66 -8.34
CA ALA A 246 -6.07 17.24 -9.74
C ALA A 246 -4.81 16.47 -10.17
N GLU A 247 -3.67 16.75 -9.55
CA GLU A 247 -2.37 16.11 -9.84
C GLU A 247 -2.38 14.63 -9.44
N VAL A 248 -2.89 14.32 -8.24
CA VAL A 248 -3.05 12.95 -7.74
C VAL A 248 -4.09 12.19 -8.57
N LEU A 249 -5.12 12.89 -9.06
CA LEU A 249 -6.19 12.29 -9.85
C LEU A 249 -5.70 11.70 -11.18
N MET A 250 -4.64 12.28 -11.78
CA MET A 250 -4.08 11.77 -13.04
C MET A 250 -3.33 10.45 -12.86
N ALA A 251 -2.69 10.24 -11.73
CA ALA A 251 -1.91 9.04 -11.44
C ALA A 251 -2.73 7.93 -10.78
N LEU A 252 -3.83 8.28 -10.14
CA LEU A 252 -4.72 7.37 -9.42
C LEU A 252 -5.21 6.16 -10.26
N PRO A 253 -5.60 6.31 -11.57
CA PRO A 253 -6.02 5.17 -12.38
C PRO A 253 -4.95 4.09 -12.53
N GLY A 254 -3.67 4.48 -12.64
CA GLY A 254 -2.55 3.53 -12.72
C GLY A 254 -2.44 2.72 -11.44
N ILE A 255 -2.37 3.38 -10.28
CA ILE A 255 -2.24 2.72 -8.97
C ILE A 255 -3.42 1.78 -8.71
N VAL A 256 -4.64 2.25 -8.96
CA VAL A 256 -5.85 1.44 -8.74
C VAL A 256 -5.87 0.22 -9.67
N SER A 257 -5.41 0.38 -10.92
CA SER A 257 -5.25 -0.73 -11.87
C SER A 257 -4.25 -1.76 -11.35
N ASP A 258 -3.07 -1.32 -10.92
CA ASP A 258 -2.01 -2.19 -10.41
C ASP A 258 -2.43 -2.88 -9.10
N CYS A 259 -3.13 -2.17 -8.23
CA CYS A 259 -3.74 -2.76 -7.03
C CYS A 259 -4.75 -3.88 -7.36
N CYS A 260 -5.48 -3.76 -8.46
CA CYS A 260 -6.50 -4.75 -8.85
C CYS A 260 -5.95 -5.88 -9.74
N GLN A 261 -4.74 -5.75 -10.27
CA GLN A 261 -4.11 -6.76 -11.14
C GLN A 261 -4.07 -8.16 -10.52
N PRO A 262 -3.68 -8.36 -9.24
CA PRO A 262 -3.68 -9.69 -8.62
C PRO A 262 -5.09 -10.31 -8.57
N LEU A 263 -6.12 -9.50 -8.32
CA LEU A 263 -7.51 -9.95 -8.31
C LEU A 263 -7.96 -10.38 -9.70
N TYR A 264 -7.55 -9.65 -10.75
CA TYR A 264 -7.83 -10.01 -12.14
C TYR A 264 -7.19 -11.34 -12.52
N ILE A 265 -5.90 -11.53 -12.20
CA ILE A 265 -5.18 -12.79 -12.46
C ILE A 265 -5.85 -13.95 -11.72
N TYR A 266 -6.16 -13.77 -10.42
CA TYR A 266 -6.87 -14.76 -9.62
C TYR A 266 -8.21 -15.16 -10.27
N SER A 267 -8.98 -14.19 -10.71
CA SER A 267 -10.29 -14.41 -11.35
C SER A 267 -10.18 -15.20 -12.64
N VAL A 268 -9.24 -14.84 -13.52
CA VAL A 268 -9.00 -15.53 -14.79
C VAL A 268 -8.55 -16.96 -14.57
N VAL A 269 -7.64 -17.20 -13.62
CA VAL A 269 -7.16 -18.55 -13.29
C VAL A 269 -8.32 -19.42 -12.81
N LEU A 270 -9.16 -18.92 -11.89
CA LEU A 270 -10.31 -19.68 -11.39
C LEU A 270 -11.32 -19.99 -12.51
N LEU A 271 -11.56 -19.03 -13.39
CA LEU A 271 -12.48 -19.19 -14.50
C LEU A 271 -11.97 -20.25 -15.49
N VAL A 272 -10.69 -20.20 -15.87
CA VAL A 272 -10.07 -21.16 -16.79
C VAL A 272 -10.08 -22.57 -16.19
N VAL A 273 -9.67 -22.71 -14.91
CA VAL A 273 -9.68 -23.99 -14.21
C VAL A 273 -11.11 -24.51 -14.06
N GLY A 274 -12.06 -23.64 -13.69
CA GLY A 274 -13.47 -23.98 -13.58
C GLY A 274 -14.06 -24.52 -14.87
N LEU A 275 -13.86 -23.79 -15.98
CA LEU A 275 -14.31 -24.21 -17.32
C LEU A 275 -13.63 -25.52 -17.77
N GLY A 276 -12.32 -25.65 -17.50
CA GLY A 276 -11.57 -26.88 -17.79
C GLY A 276 -12.14 -28.10 -17.07
N LEU A 277 -12.52 -27.97 -15.79
CA LEU A 277 -13.16 -29.05 -15.02
C LEU A 277 -14.57 -29.37 -15.55
N VAL A 278 -15.32 -28.36 -15.95
CA VAL A 278 -16.64 -28.58 -16.57
C VAL A 278 -16.51 -29.32 -17.89
N THR A 279 -15.60 -28.93 -18.78
CA THR A 279 -15.35 -29.60 -20.05
C THR A 279 -14.87 -31.04 -19.84
N LEU A 280 -13.95 -31.27 -18.88
CA LEU A 280 -13.50 -32.59 -18.50
C LEU A 280 -14.68 -33.50 -18.07
N SER A 281 -15.66 -32.94 -17.35
CA SER A 281 -16.86 -33.67 -16.94
C SER A 281 -17.68 -34.16 -18.15
N PHE A 282 -17.70 -33.44 -19.29
CA PHE A 282 -18.36 -33.86 -20.52
C PHE A 282 -17.57 -34.95 -21.27
N VAL A 283 -16.24 -34.82 -21.31
CA VAL A 283 -15.37 -35.84 -21.94
C VAL A 283 -15.47 -37.18 -21.19
N LEU A 284 -15.48 -37.17 -19.86
CA LEU A 284 -15.67 -38.35 -19.04
C LEU A 284 -17.04 -39.03 -19.28
N ARG A 285 -18.02 -38.30 -19.81
CA ARG A 285 -19.32 -38.89 -20.21
C ARG A 285 -19.21 -39.75 -21.46
N SER A 286 -18.39 -39.34 -22.42
CA SER A 286 -18.26 -40.06 -23.71
C SER A 286 -17.40 -41.33 -23.58
N ALA A 287 -16.59 -41.47 -22.54
CA ALA A 287 -15.76 -42.65 -22.29
C ALA A 287 -16.48 -43.78 -21.53
N GLU A 288 -17.71 -43.54 -21.03
CA GLU A 288 -18.54 -44.60 -20.37
C GLU A 288 -19.49 -45.30 -21.32
N TYR A 289 -19.48 -44.99 -22.61
CA TYR A 289 -20.20 -45.67 -23.73
C TYR A 289 -19.20 -46.36 -24.65
#